data_148ede111597de1aaf12a1b0a91fbb8a
#
_entry.id   148ede111597de1aaf12a1b0a91fbb8a
#
_cell.length_a   1.000
_cell.length_b   1.000
_cell.length_c   1.000
_cell.angle_alpha   90.00
_cell.angle_beta   90.00
_cell.angle_gamma   90.00
#
_symmetry.space_group_name_H-M   'P 1'
#
loop_
_entity.id
_entity.type
_entity.pdbx_description
1 polymer ?
#
loop_
_entity_poly.entity_id
_entity_poly.type
_entity_poly.pdbx_seq_one_letter_code
_entity_poly.pdbx_strand_id
1 'polypeptide(L)'
;MPVAQQPETSPIENPPLLQNQTPPSRPLDHPTGHDRFRKIFLDQWERNCDLRLTDEVPFDQQAYVRDIVQRMMLCRDPQGGYARYLCPGCQYEHRVPFSCKTRFCPSCGKLRVDNWVNDIATDMLDVPHLHITLTTDDLLRPFFYTDRSLLKLLLQVAAQAVGEVLEDLYPDVRIGMVYTVHTFGRDLGFKPHVHLVITKGGLRKNTWVEIDEIPGNRLASKWRYLLCKTLRQAHPHDPDLQHAITQGYHDHRGFQVYTQSFYPKGLEAAKYIGRYLGHPPLATSHLIGYDGQQVIFWYIDTSTHQRKTVTCSALDFISLLVPHIPPKGMQMVRYAGLYARNLKHKIAPILLAALEALRLQFPLFDIQSLLVTAEHLTWRERIKSSFGYDPLLCPRCGRTLELVEIWEPKRGHIWMKRWLETHRLRKAARDAMRQLQQAHPARYQQLAFNFDSS
;
A
#
# COMPACT_ATOMS: atom_id res chain seq x y z
N MET A 1 -9.75 -43.77 -19.48
CA MET A 1 -10.28 -42.38 -19.47
C MET A 1 -9.13 -41.46 -19.68
N PRO A 2 -9.09 -40.60 -20.70
CA PRO A 2 -7.91 -39.82 -21.03
C PRO A 2 -7.79 -38.60 -20.11
N VAL A 3 -6.55 -38.35 -19.68
CA VAL A 3 -6.10 -37.20 -18.90
C VAL A 3 -6.21 -35.95 -19.77
N ALA A 4 -6.96 -34.95 -19.32
CA ALA A 4 -7.10 -33.66 -19.98
C ALA A 4 -5.76 -32.89 -19.86
N GLN A 5 -5.14 -32.61 -20.99
CA GLN A 5 -3.98 -31.73 -21.11
C GLN A 5 -4.43 -30.28 -20.83
N GLN A 6 -3.70 -29.59 -19.97
CA GLN A 6 -3.86 -28.16 -19.72
C GLN A 6 -3.31 -27.37 -20.93
N PRO A 7 -3.93 -26.26 -21.34
CA PRO A 7 -3.40 -25.43 -22.41
C PRO A 7 -2.16 -24.68 -21.94
N GLU A 8 -1.09 -24.76 -22.74
CA GLU A 8 0.14 -24.01 -22.62
C GLU A 8 -0.16 -22.50 -22.72
N THR A 9 0.22 -21.76 -21.70
CA THR A 9 0.17 -20.29 -21.72
C THR A 9 1.38 -19.77 -22.47
N SER A 10 1.14 -19.14 -23.62
CA SER A 10 2.16 -18.39 -24.38
C SER A 10 2.78 -17.28 -23.52
N PRO A 11 4.08 -16.99 -23.66
CA PRO A 11 4.72 -15.88 -22.94
C PRO A 11 4.13 -14.55 -23.40
N ILE A 12 3.74 -13.72 -22.44
CA ILE A 12 3.35 -12.32 -22.70
C ILE A 12 4.64 -11.57 -23.04
N GLU A 13 4.81 -11.21 -24.32
CA GLU A 13 5.90 -10.35 -24.77
C GLU A 13 5.81 -8.99 -24.08
N ASN A 14 6.91 -8.57 -23.45
CA ASN A 14 7.07 -7.24 -22.91
C ASN A 14 7.24 -6.23 -24.06
N PRO A 15 6.55 -5.09 -24.08
CA PRO A 15 6.81 -4.05 -25.05
C PRO A 15 8.23 -3.49 -24.87
N PRO A 16 8.90 -3.06 -25.98
CA PRO A 16 10.28 -2.62 -25.96
C PRO A 16 10.48 -1.38 -25.08
N LEU A 17 11.61 -1.35 -24.37
CA LEU A 17 12.08 -0.21 -23.60
C LEU A 17 12.24 1.03 -24.47
N LEU A 18 11.38 2.01 -24.30
CA LEU A 18 11.46 3.31 -24.97
C LEU A 18 12.71 4.06 -24.53
N GLN A 19 13.57 4.34 -25.49
CA GLN A 19 14.78 5.16 -25.37
C GLN A 19 14.41 6.62 -25.01
N ASN A 20 15.19 7.18 -24.10
CA ASN A 20 15.42 8.61 -23.82
C ASN A 20 14.46 9.64 -24.44
N GLN A 21 13.25 9.72 -23.90
CA GLN A 21 12.42 10.92 -24.06
C GLN A 21 12.30 11.60 -22.68
N THR A 22 12.51 12.91 -22.64
CA THR A 22 12.20 13.76 -21.50
C THR A 22 10.80 13.41 -20.99
N PRO A 23 10.62 13.06 -19.70
CA PRO A 23 9.30 12.67 -19.21
C PRO A 23 8.31 13.82 -19.42
N PRO A 24 7.10 13.53 -19.94
CA PRO A 24 6.11 14.57 -20.22
C PRO A 24 5.75 15.32 -18.94
N SER A 25 5.64 16.63 -19.03
CA SER A 25 4.96 17.45 -18.02
C SER A 25 3.54 16.88 -17.84
N ARG A 26 3.09 16.82 -16.59
CA ARG A 26 1.74 16.32 -16.25
C ARG A 26 0.69 16.93 -17.18
N PRO A 27 -0.15 16.14 -17.87
CA PRO A 27 -1.28 16.68 -18.62
C PRO A 27 -2.23 17.39 -17.64
N LEU A 28 -2.46 18.67 -17.85
CA LEU A 28 -3.19 19.54 -16.91
C LEU A 28 -4.72 19.34 -16.94
N ASP A 29 -5.31 18.62 -17.93
CA ASP A 29 -6.72 18.82 -18.28
C ASP A 29 -7.62 17.58 -18.39
N HIS A 30 -7.23 16.39 -17.88
CA HIS A 30 -8.17 15.27 -17.80
C HIS A 30 -8.35 14.81 -16.35
N PRO A 31 -9.61 14.73 -15.84
CA PRO A 31 -9.87 14.22 -14.52
C PRO A 31 -9.34 12.78 -14.43
N THR A 32 -8.36 12.58 -13.56
CA THR A 32 -7.78 11.26 -13.30
C THR A 32 -8.82 10.37 -12.62
N GLY A 33 -8.67 9.06 -12.68
CA GLY A 33 -9.55 8.16 -11.91
C GLY A 33 -9.57 8.47 -10.41
N HIS A 34 -8.50 9.09 -9.87
CA HIS A 34 -8.45 9.61 -8.50
C HIS A 34 -9.41 10.79 -8.29
N ASP A 35 -9.49 11.71 -9.24
CA ASP A 35 -10.37 12.89 -9.13
C ASP A 35 -11.84 12.46 -9.18
N ARG A 36 -12.19 11.46 -10.03
CA ARG A 36 -13.54 10.85 -10.05
C ARG A 36 -13.87 10.18 -8.71
N PHE A 37 -12.94 9.37 -8.17
CA PHE A 37 -13.12 8.71 -6.88
C PHE A 37 -13.40 9.73 -5.78
N ARG A 38 -12.58 10.78 -5.70
CA ARG A 38 -12.75 11.88 -4.74
C ARG A 38 -14.07 12.59 -4.91
N LYS A 39 -14.47 12.88 -6.17
CA LYS A 39 -15.71 13.58 -6.49
C LYS A 39 -16.95 12.83 -6.01
N ILE A 40 -17.00 11.50 -6.13
CA ILE A 40 -18.11 10.69 -5.61
C ILE A 40 -18.33 10.96 -4.11
N PHE A 41 -17.25 10.97 -3.34
CA PHE A 41 -17.35 11.25 -1.90
C PHE A 41 -17.66 12.70 -1.60
N LEU A 42 -17.10 13.66 -2.33
CA LEU A 42 -17.43 15.08 -2.15
C LEU A 42 -18.92 15.35 -2.40
N ASP A 43 -19.51 14.69 -3.38
CA ASP A 43 -20.91 14.92 -3.74
C ASP A 43 -21.90 14.16 -2.82
N GLN A 44 -21.52 13.01 -2.23
CA GLN A 44 -22.48 12.10 -1.61
C GLN A 44 -22.13 11.66 -0.17
N TRP A 45 -20.97 12.05 0.37
CA TRP A 45 -20.50 11.53 1.66
C TRP A 45 -21.41 11.93 2.83
N GLU A 46 -21.81 13.19 2.91
CA GLU A 46 -22.69 13.65 4.02
C GLU A 46 -24.01 12.91 3.98
N ARG A 47 -24.61 12.76 2.80
CA ARG A 47 -25.84 11.97 2.63
C ARG A 47 -25.66 10.50 3.02
N ASN A 48 -24.50 9.89 2.72
CA ASN A 48 -24.20 8.52 3.16
C ASN A 48 -24.07 8.46 4.68
N CYS A 49 -23.44 9.44 5.30
CA CYS A 49 -23.33 9.51 6.76
C CYS A 49 -24.70 9.55 7.44
N ASP A 50 -25.62 10.33 6.89
CA ASP A 50 -26.96 10.49 7.45
C ASP A 50 -27.83 9.24 7.30
N LEU A 51 -27.68 8.53 6.19
CA LEU A 51 -28.59 7.44 5.84
C LEU A 51 -28.04 6.03 6.16
N ARG A 52 -26.73 5.82 6.18
CA ARG A 52 -26.16 4.47 6.13
C ARG A 52 -24.99 4.21 7.09
N LEU A 53 -24.25 5.24 7.47
CA LEU A 53 -23.00 5.04 8.21
C LEU A 53 -23.20 4.28 9.52
N THR A 54 -24.34 4.45 10.19
CA THR A 54 -24.67 3.77 11.43
C THR A 54 -24.81 2.27 11.25
N ASP A 55 -25.32 1.83 10.09
CA ASP A 55 -25.51 0.42 9.77
C ASP A 55 -24.26 -0.22 9.18
N GLU A 56 -23.40 0.60 8.53
CA GLU A 56 -22.21 0.15 7.82
C GLU A 56 -20.96 0.05 8.72
N VAL A 57 -20.92 0.82 9.80
CA VAL A 57 -19.72 0.98 10.63
C VAL A 57 -20.05 0.90 12.11
N PRO A 58 -19.38 0.05 12.90
CA PRO A 58 -19.52 0.01 14.34
C PRO A 58 -19.35 1.39 14.97
N PHE A 59 -20.17 1.70 15.97
CA PHE A 59 -20.26 3.03 16.58
C PHE A 59 -18.90 3.60 17.03
N ASP A 60 -18.08 2.77 17.65
CA ASP A 60 -16.74 3.13 18.13
C ASP A 60 -15.75 3.50 17.02
N GLN A 61 -16.05 3.12 15.77
CA GLN A 61 -15.20 3.38 14.61
C GLN A 61 -15.71 4.52 13.70
N GLN A 62 -16.95 4.96 13.86
CA GLN A 62 -17.57 5.97 12.97
C GLN A 62 -16.77 7.26 12.91
N ALA A 63 -16.34 7.79 14.06
CA ALA A 63 -15.53 9.02 14.11
C ALA A 63 -14.19 8.86 13.36
N TYR A 64 -13.56 7.71 13.48
CA TYR A 64 -12.33 7.39 12.76
C TYR A 64 -12.56 7.27 11.25
N VAL A 65 -13.64 6.60 10.84
CA VAL A 65 -14.01 6.46 9.42
C VAL A 65 -14.29 7.82 8.81
N ARG A 66 -15.05 8.70 9.51
CA ARG A 66 -15.28 10.08 9.07
C ARG A 66 -13.95 10.84 8.85
N ASP A 67 -13.01 10.77 9.79
CA ASP A 67 -11.68 11.40 9.64
C ASP A 67 -10.94 10.87 8.41
N ILE A 68 -10.91 9.55 8.21
CA ILE A 68 -10.25 8.93 7.05
C ILE A 68 -10.84 9.40 5.73
N VAL A 69 -12.18 9.45 5.62
CA VAL A 69 -12.87 9.90 4.41
C VAL A 69 -12.68 11.40 4.19
N GLN A 70 -12.80 12.24 5.22
CA GLN A 70 -12.55 13.67 5.12
C GLN A 70 -11.11 13.96 4.65
N ARG A 71 -10.13 13.28 5.21
CA ARG A 71 -8.73 13.39 4.75
C ARG A 71 -8.56 12.95 3.29
N MET A 72 -9.26 11.89 2.88
CA MET A 72 -9.23 11.42 1.49
C MET A 72 -9.88 12.44 0.55
N MET A 73 -10.99 13.07 0.92
CA MET A 73 -11.62 14.11 0.13
C MET A 73 -10.71 15.34 -0.08
N LEU A 74 -9.85 15.65 0.88
CA LEU A 74 -8.82 16.70 0.77
C LEU A 74 -7.50 16.21 0.13
N CYS A 75 -7.45 14.96 -0.33
CA CYS A 75 -6.24 14.39 -0.92
C CYS A 75 -5.88 15.10 -2.23
N ARG A 76 -4.66 15.68 -2.28
CA ARG A 76 -4.17 16.49 -3.40
C ARG A 76 -5.00 17.75 -3.67
N ASP A 77 -5.74 18.22 -2.68
CA ASP A 77 -6.39 19.51 -2.70
C ASP A 77 -5.53 20.53 -1.92
N PRO A 78 -5.27 21.74 -2.46
CA PRO A 78 -4.52 22.77 -1.74
C PRO A 78 -5.18 23.18 -0.41
N GLN A 79 -6.49 23.02 -0.26
CA GLN A 79 -7.20 23.26 1.01
C GLN A 79 -6.76 22.30 2.13
N GLY A 80 -6.27 21.09 1.77
CA GLY A 80 -5.70 20.11 2.70
C GLY A 80 -4.25 20.40 3.11
N GLY A 81 -3.65 21.45 2.55
CA GLY A 81 -2.26 21.84 2.74
C GLY A 81 -1.40 21.58 1.50
N TYR A 82 -0.30 22.30 1.38
CA TYR A 82 0.60 22.22 0.23
C TYR A 82 2.03 22.63 0.56
N ALA A 83 2.95 22.19 -0.30
CA ALA A 83 4.28 22.77 -0.44
C ALA A 83 4.30 23.63 -1.70
N ARG A 84 4.75 24.90 -1.55
CA ARG A 84 4.90 25.85 -2.67
C ARG A 84 6.35 25.90 -3.11
N TYR A 85 6.55 25.84 -4.39
CA TYR A 85 7.86 25.89 -5.04
C TYR A 85 7.90 27.05 -6.02
N LEU A 86 9.08 27.61 -6.21
CA LEU A 86 9.39 28.66 -7.19
C LEU A 86 10.52 28.21 -8.10
N CYS A 87 10.41 28.56 -9.38
CA CYS A 87 11.49 28.37 -10.33
C CYS A 87 12.50 29.53 -10.20
N PRO A 88 13.79 29.29 -9.91
CA PRO A 88 14.78 30.35 -9.84
C PRO A 88 15.06 31.01 -11.20
N GLY A 89 14.74 30.32 -12.31
CA GLY A 89 15.00 30.82 -13.66
C GLY A 89 13.88 31.69 -14.23
N CYS A 90 12.61 31.24 -14.16
CA CYS A 90 11.48 31.92 -14.82
C CYS A 90 10.39 32.37 -13.86
N GLN A 91 10.61 32.27 -12.54
CA GLN A 91 9.67 32.66 -11.48
C GLN A 91 8.33 31.92 -11.54
N TYR A 92 8.27 30.78 -12.23
CA TYR A 92 7.06 29.93 -12.25
C TYR A 92 6.78 29.40 -10.85
N GLU A 93 5.57 29.63 -10.35
CA GLU A 93 5.09 29.12 -9.08
C GLU A 93 4.39 27.79 -9.26
N HIS A 94 4.73 26.81 -8.44
CA HIS A 94 4.09 25.49 -8.42
C HIS A 94 3.71 25.10 -7.00
N ARG A 95 2.43 24.73 -6.81
CA ARG A 95 1.93 24.21 -5.55
C ARG A 95 1.76 22.71 -5.65
N VAL A 96 2.39 21.96 -4.76
CA VAL A 96 2.25 20.52 -4.61
C VAL A 96 1.34 20.25 -3.41
N PRO A 97 0.05 19.94 -3.63
CA PRO A 97 -0.86 19.64 -2.55
C PRO A 97 -0.48 18.36 -1.80
N PHE A 98 -0.78 18.31 -0.50
CA PHE A 98 -0.48 17.13 0.30
C PHE A 98 -1.40 15.97 -0.04
N SER A 99 -0.85 14.76 0.06
CA SER A 99 -1.60 13.53 -0.05
C SER A 99 -2.12 13.09 1.32
N CYS A 100 -3.30 12.44 1.36
CA CYS A 100 -3.92 12.00 2.61
C CYS A 100 -3.18 10.87 3.32
N LYS A 101 -2.30 10.15 2.63
CA LYS A 101 -1.52 8.98 3.11
C LYS A 101 -2.39 7.84 3.67
N THR A 102 -3.71 7.86 3.43
CA THR A 102 -4.60 6.78 3.88
C THR A 102 -4.52 5.57 2.95
N ARG A 103 -4.82 4.37 3.49
CA ARG A 103 -4.94 3.15 2.66
C ARG A 103 -6.24 3.16 1.86
N PHE A 104 -7.23 3.88 2.32
CA PHE A 104 -8.53 4.00 1.67
C PHE A 104 -8.46 4.73 0.33
N CYS A 105 -7.62 5.74 0.23
CA CYS A 105 -7.41 6.48 -1.01
C CYS A 105 -6.65 5.62 -2.05
N PRO A 106 -7.22 5.34 -3.23
CA PRO A 106 -6.58 4.48 -4.23
C PRO A 106 -5.22 5.00 -4.70
N SER A 107 -5.09 6.32 -4.85
CA SER A 107 -3.83 6.95 -5.28
C SER A 107 -2.74 6.86 -4.19
N CYS A 108 -3.10 7.11 -2.92
CA CYS A 108 -2.16 6.94 -1.81
C CYS A 108 -1.87 5.47 -1.51
N GLY A 109 -2.86 4.59 -1.73
CA GLY A 109 -2.70 3.14 -1.64
C GLY A 109 -1.65 2.64 -2.63
N LYS A 110 -1.74 3.05 -3.91
CA LYS A 110 -0.74 2.71 -4.93
C LYS A 110 0.66 3.15 -4.53
N LEU A 111 0.85 4.42 -4.18
CA LEU A 111 2.15 4.95 -3.77
C LEU A 111 2.72 4.22 -2.53
N ARG A 112 1.86 3.86 -1.58
CA ARG A 112 2.25 3.07 -0.40
C ARG A 112 2.75 1.68 -0.81
N VAL A 113 2.06 1.01 -1.75
CA VAL A 113 2.48 -0.30 -2.26
C VAL A 113 3.81 -0.20 -2.98
N ASP A 114 3.96 0.77 -3.87
CA ASP A 114 5.20 0.98 -4.62
C ASP A 114 6.40 1.24 -3.67
N ASN A 115 6.20 2.09 -2.65
CA ASN A 115 7.21 2.35 -1.63
C ASN A 115 7.52 1.10 -0.80
N TRP A 116 6.48 0.38 -0.37
CA TRP A 116 6.64 -0.84 0.42
C TRP A 116 7.37 -1.93 -0.38
N VAL A 117 7.05 -2.06 -1.68
CA VAL A 117 7.75 -2.99 -2.59
C VAL A 117 9.24 -2.67 -2.66
N ASN A 118 9.60 -1.40 -2.80
CA ASN A 118 11.00 -0.98 -2.84
C ASN A 118 11.69 -1.24 -1.48
N ASP A 119 11.01 -0.95 -0.37
CA ASP A 119 11.55 -1.13 0.98
C ASP A 119 11.73 -2.63 1.33
N ILE A 120 10.83 -3.52 0.86
CA ILE A 120 10.90 -4.96 1.16
C ILE A 120 11.80 -5.73 0.19
N ALA A 121 12.01 -5.20 -1.01
CA ALA A 121 12.84 -5.88 -2.03
C ALA A 121 14.24 -6.23 -1.52
N THR A 122 14.77 -5.43 -0.59
CA THR A 122 16.07 -5.67 0.07
C THR A 122 15.99 -6.58 1.28
N ASP A 123 14.79 -6.81 1.81
CA ASP A 123 14.55 -7.66 2.97
C ASP A 123 14.12 -9.09 2.55
N MET A 124 13.71 -9.25 1.29
CA MET A 124 13.31 -10.55 0.75
C MET A 124 14.54 -11.40 0.42
N LEU A 125 14.47 -12.65 0.85
CA LEU A 125 15.48 -13.66 0.49
C LEU A 125 15.30 -14.05 -0.98
N ASP A 126 16.43 -14.26 -1.68
CA ASP A 126 16.44 -14.75 -3.05
C ASP A 126 16.27 -16.27 -3.09
N VAL A 127 15.16 -16.73 -2.56
CA VAL A 127 14.75 -18.13 -2.50
C VAL A 127 13.32 -18.27 -3.05
N PRO A 128 12.91 -19.47 -3.46
CA PRO A 128 11.54 -19.73 -3.84
C PRO A 128 10.57 -19.41 -2.70
N HIS A 129 9.37 -18.94 -3.06
CA HIS A 129 8.30 -18.61 -2.12
C HIS A 129 7.01 -19.36 -2.48
N LEU A 130 6.16 -19.51 -1.48
CA LEU A 130 4.81 -20.03 -1.60
C LEU A 130 3.82 -18.94 -1.17
N HIS A 131 2.88 -18.61 -2.05
CA HIS A 131 1.75 -17.75 -1.74
C HIS A 131 0.57 -18.60 -1.29
N ILE A 132 0.03 -18.30 -0.12
CA ILE A 132 -1.10 -18.99 0.50
C ILE A 132 -2.22 -17.98 0.69
N THR A 133 -3.44 -18.37 0.31
CA THR A 133 -4.65 -17.61 0.61
C THR A 133 -5.56 -18.46 1.48
N LEU A 134 -5.95 -17.94 2.64
CA LEU A 134 -6.87 -18.57 3.59
C LEU A 134 -8.17 -17.77 3.62
N THR A 135 -9.28 -18.38 3.19
CA THR A 135 -10.61 -17.73 3.18
C THR A 135 -11.40 -18.03 4.45
N THR A 136 -12.39 -17.18 4.72
CA THR A 136 -13.36 -17.40 5.80
C THR A 136 -14.69 -17.86 5.24
N ASP A 137 -15.45 -18.61 6.04
CA ASP A 137 -16.80 -19.02 5.72
C ASP A 137 -17.76 -17.81 5.62
N ASP A 138 -18.72 -17.89 4.71
CA ASP A 138 -19.68 -16.82 4.47
C ASP A 138 -20.53 -16.52 5.71
N LEU A 139 -20.86 -17.54 6.49
CA LEU A 139 -21.63 -17.42 7.73
C LEU A 139 -20.87 -16.64 8.82
N LEU A 140 -19.54 -16.61 8.76
CA LEU A 140 -18.73 -15.89 9.72
C LEU A 140 -18.48 -14.41 9.33
N ARG A 141 -18.71 -14.02 8.07
CA ARG A 141 -18.43 -12.66 7.59
C ARG A 141 -19.18 -11.56 8.32
N PRO A 142 -20.47 -11.72 8.69
CA PRO A 142 -21.19 -10.70 9.46
C PRO A 142 -20.52 -10.35 10.78
N PHE A 143 -19.95 -11.32 11.48
CA PHE A 143 -19.27 -11.10 12.76
C PHE A 143 -17.97 -10.31 12.60
N PHE A 144 -17.20 -10.54 11.55
CA PHE A 144 -16.05 -9.71 11.19
C PHE A 144 -16.46 -8.31 10.73
N TYR A 145 -17.68 -8.17 10.21
CA TYR A 145 -18.22 -6.89 9.79
C TYR A 145 -18.63 -6.04 10.99
N THR A 146 -19.26 -6.62 11.99
CA THR A 146 -19.73 -5.94 13.21
C THR A 146 -18.63 -5.76 14.26
N ASP A 147 -17.79 -6.78 14.48
CA ASP A 147 -16.60 -6.68 15.34
C ASP A 147 -15.30 -6.71 14.52
N ARG A 148 -14.79 -5.52 14.23
CA ARG A 148 -13.55 -5.34 13.45
C ARG A 148 -12.29 -5.80 14.20
N SER A 149 -12.35 -6.00 15.52
CA SER A 149 -11.22 -6.52 16.31
C SER A 149 -10.86 -7.95 15.89
N LEU A 150 -11.83 -8.73 15.42
CA LEU A 150 -11.68 -10.08 14.91
C LEU A 150 -10.74 -10.18 13.68
N LEU A 151 -10.58 -9.09 12.91
CA LEU A 151 -9.61 -9.07 11.80
C LEU A 151 -8.16 -9.21 12.29
N LYS A 152 -7.86 -8.70 13.48
CA LYS A 152 -6.54 -8.88 14.11
C LYS A 152 -6.33 -10.33 14.55
N LEU A 153 -7.37 -10.95 15.08
CA LEU A 153 -7.39 -12.35 15.49
C LEU A 153 -7.25 -13.26 14.26
N LEU A 154 -7.93 -12.96 13.15
CA LEU A 154 -7.82 -13.68 11.88
C LEU A 154 -6.37 -13.77 11.40
N LEU A 155 -5.61 -12.66 11.48
CA LEU A 155 -4.18 -12.64 11.14
C LEU A 155 -3.33 -13.54 12.07
N GLN A 156 -3.62 -13.53 13.35
CA GLN A 156 -2.87 -14.35 14.33
C GLN A 156 -3.09 -15.84 14.06
N VAL A 157 -4.35 -16.22 13.88
CA VAL A 157 -4.73 -17.62 13.64
C VAL A 157 -4.18 -18.12 12.29
N ALA A 158 -4.15 -17.28 11.26
CA ALA A 158 -3.59 -17.65 9.97
C ALA A 158 -2.09 -18.00 10.08
N ALA A 159 -1.31 -17.16 10.75
CA ALA A 159 0.10 -17.43 10.98
C ALA A 159 0.33 -18.67 11.85
N GLN A 160 -0.50 -18.88 12.87
CA GLN A 160 -0.48 -20.05 13.74
C GLN A 160 -0.78 -21.33 12.95
N ALA A 161 -1.83 -21.32 12.10
CA ALA A 161 -2.22 -22.50 11.32
C ALA A 161 -1.10 -22.96 10.38
N VAL A 162 -0.47 -22.02 9.68
CA VAL A 162 0.66 -22.32 8.81
C VAL A 162 1.87 -22.79 9.63
N GLY A 163 2.16 -22.13 10.74
CA GLY A 163 3.28 -22.50 11.62
C GLY A 163 3.14 -23.91 12.18
N GLU A 164 1.96 -24.26 12.71
CA GLU A 164 1.72 -25.61 13.28
C GLU A 164 1.78 -26.71 12.22
N VAL A 165 1.23 -26.47 11.02
CA VAL A 165 1.32 -27.48 9.93
C VAL A 165 2.76 -27.66 9.49
N LEU A 166 3.55 -26.61 9.42
CA LEU A 166 4.95 -26.68 9.05
C LEU A 166 5.80 -27.33 10.14
N GLU A 167 5.55 -27.02 11.42
CA GLU A 167 6.24 -27.69 12.53
C GLU A 167 6.00 -29.19 12.55
N ASP A 168 4.75 -29.62 12.27
CA ASP A 168 4.42 -31.04 12.16
C ASP A 168 5.12 -31.75 10.99
N LEU A 169 5.36 -31.06 9.86
CA LEU A 169 5.98 -31.63 8.65
C LEU A 169 7.51 -31.49 8.65
N TYR A 170 8.00 -30.36 9.16
CA TYR A 170 9.40 -29.98 9.13
C TYR A 170 9.82 -29.45 10.54
N PRO A 171 9.96 -30.33 11.54
CA PRO A 171 10.27 -29.91 12.90
C PRO A 171 11.53 -29.04 13.00
N ASP A 172 11.47 -27.99 13.84
CA ASP A 172 12.56 -27.04 14.09
C ASP A 172 12.99 -26.20 12.85
N VAL A 173 12.21 -26.18 11.76
CA VAL A 173 12.52 -25.37 10.58
C VAL A 173 11.90 -23.99 10.71
N ARG A 174 12.72 -22.96 10.84
CA ARG A 174 12.28 -21.57 10.88
C ARG A 174 12.17 -20.99 9.48
N ILE A 175 10.95 -20.76 8.99
CA ILE A 175 10.65 -20.12 7.71
C ILE A 175 10.57 -18.60 7.83
N GLY A 176 10.64 -17.89 6.68
CA GLY A 176 10.23 -16.49 6.55
C GLY A 176 8.76 -16.37 6.20
N MET A 177 8.03 -15.45 6.84
CA MET A 177 6.60 -15.24 6.58
C MET A 177 6.26 -13.75 6.54
N VAL A 178 5.55 -13.31 5.47
CA VAL A 178 4.91 -11.99 5.35
C VAL A 178 3.43 -12.23 5.08
N TYR A 179 2.54 -11.58 5.85
CA TYR A 179 1.11 -11.83 5.73
C TYR A 179 0.26 -10.59 5.98
N THR A 180 -0.93 -10.57 5.37
CA THR A 180 -1.89 -9.46 5.45
C THR A 180 -3.33 -9.98 5.40
N VAL A 181 -4.27 -9.21 5.97
CA VAL A 181 -5.69 -9.44 5.78
C VAL A 181 -6.24 -8.50 4.71
N HIS A 182 -7.07 -9.05 3.84
CA HIS A 182 -7.97 -8.30 2.97
C HIS A 182 -9.40 -8.53 3.41
N THR A 183 -10.22 -7.49 3.30
CA THR A 183 -11.64 -7.57 3.66
C THR A 183 -12.55 -7.57 2.44
N PHE A 184 -11.99 -7.45 1.22
CA PHE A 184 -12.73 -7.25 -0.01
C PHE A 184 -12.51 -8.37 -1.02
N GLY A 185 -13.57 -8.75 -1.72
CA GLY A 185 -13.49 -9.50 -2.97
C GLY A 185 -13.23 -8.58 -4.18
N ARG A 186 -13.09 -9.15 -5.37
CA ARG A 186 -12.95 -8.37 -6.62
C ARG A 186 -14.20 -7.55 -6.95
N ASP A 187 -15.35 -8.01 -6.47
CA ASP A 187 -16.68 -7.37 -6.54
C ASP A 187 -16.90 -6.28 -5.47
N LEU A 188 -15.88 -5.96 -4.67
CA LEU A 188 -15.93 -5.08 -3.51
C LEU A 188 -16.80 -5.60 -2.34
N GLY A 189 -17.34 -6.81 -2.42
CA GLY A 189 -18.06 -7.44 -1.31
C GLY A 189 -17.14 -7.69 -0.11
N PHE A 190 -17.71 -7.64 1.11
CA PHE A 190 -16.96 -7.88 2.34
C PHE A 190 -16.67 -9.37 2.51
N LYS A 191 -15.42 -9.75 2.25
CA LYS A 191 -14.91 -11.15 2.23
C LYS A 191 -13.56 -11.21 2.91
N PRO A 192 -13.50 -11.21 4.27
CA PRO A 192 -12.24 -11.24 4.99
C PRO A 192 -11.47 -12.53 4.69
N HIS A 193 -10.20 -12.39 4.29
CA HIS A 193 -9.29 -13.48 3.98
C HIS A 193 -7.86 -13.05 4.23
N VAL A 194 -6.97 -14.03 4.42
CA VAL A 194 -5.55 -13.75 4.70
C VAL A 194 -4.69 -14.22 3.54
N HIS A 195 -3.82 -13.35 3.09
CA HIS A 195 -2.73 -13.69 2.19
C HIS A 195 -1.44 -13.84 2.99
N LEU A 196 -0.74 -14.94 2.77
CA LEU A 196 0.56 -15.21 3.34
C LEU A 196 1.55 -15.49 2.20
N VAL A 197 2.75 -14.99 2.33
CA VAL A 197 3.88 -15.38 1.50
C VAL A 197 4.95 -15.93 2.43
N ILE A 198 5.34 -17.16 2.21
CA ILE A 198 6.34 -17.86 3.00
C ILE A 198 7.51 -18.30 2.13
N THR A 199 8.70 -18.41 2.72
CA THR A 199 9.84 -19.02 2.03
C THR A 199 9.58 -20.51 1.80
N LYS A 200 9.95 -21.00 0.62
CA LYS A 200 9.90 -22.44 0.28
C LYS A 200 11.13 -23.16 0.80
N GLY A 201 11.45 -22.87 2.05
CA GLY A 201 12.57 -23.39 2.82
C GLY A 201 12.77 -22.57 4.08
N GLY A 202 13.64 -23.03 4.96
CA GLY A 202 13.93 -22.37 6.22
C GLY A 202 15.22 -22.87 6.87
N LEU A 203 15.57 -22.25 8.00
CA LEU A 203 16.72 -22.63 8.81
C LEU A 203 16.34 -23.66 9.86
N ARG A 204 17.01 -24.81 9.84
CA ARG A 204 17.11 -25.73 10.97
C ARG A 204 18.52 -25.60 11.53
N LYS A 205 18.63 -24.98 12.72
CA LYS A 205 19.95 -24.56 13.25
C LYS A 205 20.68 -23.64 12.26
N ASN A 206 21.74 -24.14 11.63
CA ASN A 206 22.57 -23.40 10.65
C ASN A 206 22.49 -23.97 9.24
N THR A 207 21.54 -24.87 8.96
CA THR A 207 21.39 -25.51 7.64
C THR A 207 20.06 -25.11 7.03
N TRP A 208 20.08 -24.79 5.72
CA TRP A 208 18.87 -24.56 4.94
C TRP A 208 18.18 -25.88 4.64
N VAL A 209 16.86 -25.94 4.91
CA VAL A 209 16.01 -27.08 4.62
C VAL A 209 14.94 -26.63 3.63
N GLU A 210 14.85 -27.31 2.50
CA GLU A 210 13.79 -27.04 1.52
C GLU A 210 12.44 -27.58 1.98
N ILE A 211 11.36 -26.87 1.60
CA ILE A 211 9.98 -27.25 1.83
C ILE A 211 9.37 -27.55 0.47
N ASP A 212 9.01 -28.80 0.21
CA ASP A 212 8.44 -29.21 -1.07
C ASP A 212 7.03 -28.70 -1.25
N GLU A 213 6.12 -29.17 -0.42
CA GLU A 213 4.69 -28.80 -0.46
C GLU A 213 4.07 -28.74 0.94
N ILE A 214 3.05 -27.90 1.05
CA ILE A 214 2.13 -27.91 2.19
C ILE A 214 0.82 -28.54 1.70
N PRO A 215 0.41 -29.70 2.24
CA PRO A 215 -0.85 -30.30 1.86
C PRO A 215 -2.04 -29.37 2.14
N GLY A 216 -2.70 -28.89 1.08
CA GLY A 216 -3.78 -27.90 1.18
C GLY A 216 -4.94 -28.34 2.05
N ASN A 217 -5.30 -29.63 2.01
CA ASN A 217 -6.36 -30.23 2.84
C ASN A 217 -5.99 -30.22 4.34
N ARG A 218 -4.72 -30.52 4.68
CA ARG A 218 -4.24 -30.48 6.05
C ARG A 218 -4.26 -29.04 6.59
N LEU A 219 -3.78 -28.08 5.79
CA LEU A 219 -3.81 -26.67 6.15
C LEU A 219 -5.24 -26.14 6.28
N ALA A 220 -6.16 -26.53 5.38
CA ALA A 220 -7.58 -26.15 5.46
C ALA A 220 -8.24 -26.67 6.73
N SER A 221 -7.97 -27.91 7.11
CA SER A 221 -8.49 -28.51 8.33
C SER A 221 -7.94 -27.81 9.60
N LYS A 222 -6.64 -27.54 9.64
CA LYS A 222 -6.00 -26.81 10.73
C LYS A 222 -6.51 -25.38 10.84
N TRP A 223 -6.61 -24.67 9.69
CA TRP A 223 -7.15 -23.31 9.60
C TRP A 223 -8.56 -23.22 10.16
N ARG A 224 -9.47 -24.07 9.66
CA ARG A 224 -10.86 -24.15 10.14
C ARG A 224 -10.92 -24.41 11.63
N TYR A 225 -10.20 -25.44 12.12
CA TYR A 225 -10.20 -25.80 13.53
C TYR A 225 -9.75 -24.64 14.42
N LEU A 226 -8.59 -24.03 14.11
CA LEU A 226 -8.03 -22.96 14.93
C LEU A 226 -8.90 -21.71 14.88
N LEU A 227 -9.41 -21.33 13.72
CA LEU A 227 -10.27 -20.15 13.60
C LEU A 227 -11.56 -20.31 14.39
N CYS A 228 -12.26 -21.43 14.21
CA CYS A 228 -13.49 -21.72 14.93
C CYS A 228 -13.27 -21.79 16.45
N LYS A 229 -12.20 -22.48 16.91
CA LYS A 229 -11.81 -22.53 18.31
C LYS A 229 -11.57 -21.14 18.89
N THR A 230 -10.80 -20.30 18.19
CA THR A 230 -10.42 -18.96 18.67
C THR A 230 -11.62 -18.01 18.68
N LEU A 231 -12.50 -18.07 17.70
CA LEU A 231 -13.74 -17.29 17.66
C LEU A 231 -14.68 -17.67 18.83
N ARG A 232 -14.83 -18.98 19.11
CA ARG A 232 -15.60 -19.45 20.29
C ARG A 232 -15.04 -18.90 21.60
N GLN A 233 -13.72 -18.84 21.71
CA GLN A 233 -13.07 -18.31 22.92
C GLN A 233 -13.18 -16.79 23.05
N ALA A 234 -13.18 -16.07 21.91
CA ALA A 234 -13.32 -14.62 21.90
C ALA A 234 -14.72 -14.16 22.31
N HIS A 235 -15.77 -14.89 21.86
CA HIS A 235 -17.17 -14.57 22.13
C HIS A 235 -17.95 -15.80 22.60
N PRO A 236 -17.68 -16.30 23.83
CA PRO A 236 -18.28 -17.56 24.33
C PRO A 236 -19.79 -17.46 24.56
N HIS A 237 -20.32 -16.26 24.74
CA HIS A 237 -21.71 -16.01 25.09
C HIS A 237 -22.54 -15.46 23.90
N ASP A 238 -22.01 -15.45 22.70
CA ASP A 238 -22.72 -15.04 21.49
C ASP A 238 -23.36 -16.28 20.81
N PRO A 239 -24.68 -16.51 20.98
CA PRO A 239 -25.33 -17.70 20.48
C PRO A 239 -25.35 -17.76 18.95
N ASP A 240 -25.46 -16.61 18.27
CA ASP A 240 -25.52 -16.54 16.81
C ASP A 240 -24.17 -16.89 16.21
N LEU A 241 -23.06 -16.38 16.79
CA LEU A 241 -21.71 -16.76 16.42
C LEU A 241 -21.47 -18.26 16.67
N GLN A 242 -21.88 -18.80 17.83
CA GLN A 242 -21.71 -20.22 18.14
C GLN A 242 -22.46 -21.10 17.13
N HIS A 243 -23.65 -20.69 16.72
CA HIS A 243 -24.45 -21.38 15.70
C HIS A 243 -23.75 -21.32 14.34
N ALA A 244 -23.36 -20.14 13.88
CA ALA A 244 -22.65 -19.94 12.62
C ALA A 244 -21.34 -20.73 12.55
N ILE A 245 -20.55 -20.77 13.62
CA ILE A 245 -19.33 -21.58 13.71
C ILE A 245 -19.66 -23.06 13.56
N THR A 246 -20.70 -23.54 14.24
CA THR A 246 -21.07 -24.97 14.22
C THR A 246 -21.51 -25.39 12.82
N GLN A 247 -22.37 -24.60 12.17
CA GLN A 247 -22.84 -24.82 10.81
C GLN A 247 -21.69 -24.76 9.79
N GLY A 248 -20.89 -23.70 9.78
CA GLY A 248 -19.75 -23.53 8.86
C GLY A 248 -18.67 -24.58 9.05
N TYR A 249 -18.48 -25.07 10.30
CA TYR A 249 -17.53 -26.14 10.56
C TYR A 249 -17.93 -27.47 9.87
N HIS A 250 -19.21 -27.78 9.80
CA HIS A 250 -19.73 -28.99 9.18
C HIS A 250 -19.86 -28.90 7.65
N ASP A 251 -20.19 -27.72 7.12
CA ASP A 251 -20.41 -27.53 5.67
C ASP A 251 -19.14 -27.60 4.83
N HIS A 252 -17.99 -27.41 5.41
CA HIS A 252 -16.65 -27.46 4.78
C HIS A 252 -16.44 -26.53 3.57
N ARG A 253 -17.36 -25.63 3.22
CA ARG A 253 -17.35 -24.88 1.95
C ARG A 253 -16.53 -23.60 2.01
N GLY A 254 -16.48 -22.94 3.16
CA GLY A 254 -15.97 -21.59 3.29
C GLY A 254 -14.48 -21.46 3.59
N PHE A 255 -13.85 -22.48 4.18
CA PHE A 255 -12.46 -22.45 4.63
C PHE A 255 -11.50 -22.94 3.53
N GLN A 256 -11.51 -22.25 2.38
CA GLN A 256 -10.67 -22.64 1.27
C GLN A 256 -9.22 -22.22 1.47
N VAL A 257 -8.32 -23.06 0.99
CA VAL A 257 -6.87 -22.79 0.95
C VAL A 257 -6.41 -22.86 -0.49
N TYR A 258 -5.80 -21.77 -0.96
CA TYR A 258 -5.16 -21.71 -2.27
C TYR A 258 -3.66 -21.54 -2.07
N THR A 259 -2.89 -22.37 -2.75
CA THR A 259 -1.43 -22.32 -2.71
C THR A 259 -0.87 -22.12 -4.11
N GLN A 260 0.11 -21.24 -4.26
CA GLN A 260 0.80 -20.99 -5.53
C GLN A 260 2.29 -20.80 -5.28
N SER A 261 3.10 -21.68 -5.83
CA SER A 261 4.54 -21.51 -5.82
C SER A 261 4.98 -20.46 -6.83
N PHE A 262 6.01 -19.69 -6.50
CA PHE A 262 6.61 -18.72 -7.41
C PHE A 262 8.12 -18.58 -7.09
N TYR A 263 8.90 -18.25 -8.11
CA TYR A 263 10.36 -18.15 -8.05
C TYR A 263 10.86 -16.78 -8.54
N PRO A 264 10.32 -15.69 -8.03
CA PRO A 264 10.80 -14.39 -8.47
C PRO A 264 12.10 -14.04 -7.75
N LYS A 265 12.97 -13.31 -8.43
CA LYS A 265 14.23 -12.84 -7.87
C LYS A 265 14.06 -11.40 -7.36
N GLY A 266 14.56 -11.11 -6.16
CA GLY A 266 14.71 -9.75 -5.63
C GLY A 266 13.48 -8.85 -5.81
N LEU A 267 13.58 -7.79 -6.60
CA LEU A 267 12.51 -6.80 -6.83
C LEU A 267 11.24 -7.39 -7.46
N GLU A 268 11.34 -8.45 -8.26
CA GLU A 268 10.17 -9.09 -8.86
C GLU A 268 9.36 -9.85 -7.82
N ALA A 269 10.03 -10.49 -6.85
CA ALA A 269 9.40 -11.10 -5.69
C ALA A 269 8.59 -10.05 -4.91
N ALA A 270 9.23 -8.93 -4.59
CA ALA A 270 8.60 -7.84 -3.88
C ALA A 270 7.40 -7.25 -4.65
N LYS A 271 7.51 -7.07 -5.98
CA LYS A 271 6.40 -6.61 -6.83
C LYS A 271 5.24 -7.61 -6.87
N TYR A 272 5.53 -8.91 -6.95
CA TYR A 272 4.52 -9.95 -6.88
C TYR A 272 3.75 -9.89 -5.55
N ILE A 273 4.49 -9.87 -4.45
CA ILE A 273 3.93 -9.77 -3.10
C ILE A 273 3.13 -8.48 -2.94
N GLY A 274 3.65 -7.35 -3.42
CA GLY A 274 2.98 -6.05 -3.35
C GLY A 274 1.61 -6.05 -3.99
N ARG A 275 1.44 -6.76 -5.11
CA ARG A 275 0.14 -6.92 -5.78
C ARG A 275 -0.91 -7.62 -4.90
N TYR A 276 -0.50 -8.53 -4.04
CA TYR A 276 -1.41 -9.29 -3.18
C TYR A 276 -1.50 -8.73 -1.76
N LEU A 277 -0.41 -8.19 -1.21
CA LEU A 277 -0.39 -7.77 0.19
C LEU A 277 -0.75 -6.28 0.40
N GLY A 278 -0.53 -5.44 -0.57
CA GLY A 278 -0.70 -3.98 -0.44
C GLY A 278 -1.86 -3.38 -1.24
N HIS A 279 -2.58 -4.20 -2.02
CA HIS A 279 -3.58 -3.73 -2.97
C HIS A 279 -4.72 -2.95 -2.27
N PRO A 280 -5.12 -1.77 -2.77
CA PRO A 280 -6.35 -1.11 -2.33
C PRO A 280 -7.59 -1.86 -2.81
N PRO A 281 -8.77 -1.69 -2.17
CA PRO A 281 -10.01 -2.34 -2.59
C PRO A 281 -10.35 -2.09 -4.06
N LEU A 282 -10.11 -0.88 -4.55
CA LEU A 282 -10.36 -0.48 -5.93
C LEU A 282 -9.13 0.22 -6.52
N ALA A 283 -8.69 -0.21 -7.70
CA ALA A 283 -7.75 0.55 -8.51
C ALA A 283 -8.47 1.67 -9.27
N THR A 284 -7.86 2.85 -9.38
CA THR A 284 -8.46 4.00 -10.09
C THR A 284 -8.80 3.71 -11.56
N SER A 285 -8.05 2.79 -12.19
CA SER A 285 -8.30 2.34 -13.57
C SER A 285 -9.57 1.50 -13.72
N HIS A 286 -10.11 0.95 -12.62
CA HIS A 286 -11.36 0.18 -12.65
C HIS A 286 -12.59 1.09 -12.60
N LEU A 287 -12.46 2.36 -12.21
CA LEU A 287 -13.54 3.33 -12.18
C LEU A 287 -13.72 3.95 -13.56
N ILE A 288 -14.79 3.54 -14.28
CA ILE A 288 -15.08 3.97 -15.66
C ILE A 288 -15.71 5.37 -15.66
N GLY A 289 -16.79 5.58 -14.87
CA GLY A 289 -17.58 6.80 -14.91
C GLY A 289 -18.30 7.11 -13.62
N TYR A 290 -18.69 8.40 -13.53
CA TYR A 290 -19.58 8.94 -12.48
C TYR A 290 -20.31 10.14 -13.07
N ASP A 291 -21.65 10.15 -13.01
CA ASP A 291 -22.53 11.19 -13.58
C ASP A 291 -23.14 12.12 -12.52
N GLY A 292 -22.79 11.96 -11.25
CA GLY A 292 -23.37 12.69 -10.10
C GLY A 292 -24.31 11.83 -9.26
N GLN A 293 -24.85 10.75 -9.79
CA GLN A 293 -25.75 9.83 -9.11
C GLN A 293 -25.33 8.37 -9.22
N GLN A 294 -24.87 7.95 -10.41
CA GLN A 294 -24.44 6.58 -10.68
C GLN A 294 -22.94 6.47 -10.89
N VAL A 295 -22.40 5.37 -10.42
CA VAL A 295 -20.98 4.98 -10.55
C VAL A 295 -20.92 3.74 -11.44
N ILE A 296 -19.98 3.78 -12.39
CA ILE A 296 -19.70 2.64 -13.27
C ILE A 296 -18.25 2.19 -12.99
N PHE A 297 -18.09 0.93 -12.58
CA PHE A 297 -16.79 0.32 -12.39
C PHE A 297 -16.74 -1.10 -12.93
N TRP A 298 -15.55 -1.68 -13.06
CA TRP A 298 -15.40 -3.04 -13.56
C TRP A 298 -14.46 -3.87 -12.68
N TYR A 299 -14.62 -5.17 -12.74
CA TYR A 299 -13.72 -6.15 -12.15
C TYR A 299 -13.62 -7.41 -13.01
N ILE A 300 -12.62 -8.26 -12.76
CA ILE A 300 -12.52 -9.58 -13.38
C ILE A 300 -13.14 -10.59 -12.44
N ASP A 301 -14.18 -11.25 -12.89
CA ASP A 301 -14.84 -12.34 -12.15
C ASP A 301 -13.90 -13.54 -11.97
N THR A 302 -13.81 -14.07 -10.75
CA THR A 302 -12.88 -15.16 -10.43
C THR A 302 -13.27 -16.50 -11.01
N SER A 303 -14.55 -16.74 -11.24
CA SER A 303 -15.06 -18.03 -11.74
C SER A 303 -15.04 -18.10 -13.27
N THR A 304 -15.37 -16.98 -13.93
CA THR A 304 -15.48 -16.92 -15.40
C THR A 304 -14.24 -16.32 -16.07
N HIS A 305 -13.34 -15.67 -15.29
CA HIS A 305 -12.21 -14.88 -15.79
C HIS A 305 -12.59 -13.75 -16.76
N GLN A 306 -13.86 -13.40 -16.81
CA GLN A 306 -14.37 -12.36 -17.68
C GLN A 306 -14.50 -11.02 -16.95
N ARG A 307 -14.40 -9.92 -17.73
CA ARG A 307 -14.65 -8.58 -17.23
C ARG A 307 -16.14 -8.39 -16.99
N LYS A 308 -16.51 -8.07 -15.75
CA LYS A 308 -17.86 -7.64 -15.38
C LYS A 308 -17.88 -6.14 -15.11
N THR A 309 -18.83 -5.43 -15.72
CA THR A 309 -19.07 -4.01 -15.47
C THR A 309 -20.30 -3.91 -14.57
N VAL A 310 -20.18 -3.10 -13.52
CA VAL A 310 -21.23 -2.83 -12.54
C VAL A 310 -21.61 -1.36 -12.62
N THR A 311 -22.91 -1.09 -12.67
CA THR A 311 -23.50 0.22 -12.50
C THR A 311 -24.33 0.21 -11.22
N CYS A 312 -24.05 1.12 -10.31
CA CYS A 312 -24.77 1.23 -9.04
C CYS A 312 -24.94 2.70 -8.63
N SER A 313 -25.81 2.96 -7.65
CA SER A 313 -25.90 4.32 -7.09
C SER A 313 -24.59 4.70 -6.39
N ALA A 314 -24.30 6.00 -6.34
CA ALA A 314 -23.10 6.48 -5.64
C ALA A 314 -23.12 6.13 -4.14
N LEU A 315 -24.31 6.08 -3.52
CA LEU A 315 -24.44 5.63 -2.14
C LEU A 315 -24.10 4.15 -1.98
N ASP A 316 -24.59 3.27 -2.89
CA ASP A 316 -24.22 1.84 -2.86
C ASP A 316 -22.72 1.64 -3.07
N PHE A 317 -22.13 2.42 -3.98
CA PHE A 317 -20.67 2.37 -4.20
C PHE A 317 -19.89 2.79 -2.95
N ILE A 318 -20.31 3.82 -2.23
CA ILE A 318 -19.71 4.23 -0.95
C ILE A 318 -19.88 3.13 0.09
N SER A 319 -21.07 2.54 0.20
CA SER A 319 -21.39 1.41 1.09
C SER A 319 -20.50 0.19 0.82
N LEU A 320 -20.18 -0.09 -0.43
CA LEU A 320 -19.24 -1.16 -0.78
C LEU A 320 -17.80 -0.88 -0.34
N LEU A 321 -17.38 0.38 -0.24
CA LEU A 321 -16.00 0.75 0.04
C LEU A 321 -15.71 1.03 1.51
N VAL A 322 -16.61 1.71 2.22
CA VAL A 322 -16.41 2.15 3.61
C VAL A 322 -16.07 1.00 4.56
N PRO A 323 -16.68 -0.19 4.43
CA PRO A 323 -16.34 -1.34 5.26
C PRO A 323 -14.89 -1.82 5.14
N HIS A 324 -14.17 -1.43 4.11
CA HIS A 324 -12.77 -1.82 3.91
C HIS A 324 -11.76 -0.86 4.54
N ILE A 325 -12.22 0.21 5.20
CA ILE A 325 -11.35 1.05 6.01
C ILE A 325 -10.88 0.24 7.21
N PRO A 326 -9.54 -0.01 7.37
CA PRO A 326 -9.05 -0.82 8.46
C PRO A 326 -9.31 -0.17 9.82
N PRO A 327 -9.48 -0.94 10.90
CA PRO A 327 -9.57 -0.42 12.26
C PRO A 327 -8.39 0.49 12.61
N LYS A 328 -8.63 1.48 13.46
CA LYS A 328 -7.59 2.41 13.93
C LYS A 328 -6.42 1.65 14.56
N GLY A 329 -5.20 1.95 14.13
CA GLY A 329 -3.98 1.33 14.66
C GLY A 329 -3.72 -0.10 14.20
N MET A 330 -4.56 -0.68 13.36
CA MET A 330 -4.33 -2.03 12.86
C MET A 330 -3.12 -2.11 11.92
N GLN A 331 -2.17 -2.96 12.28
CA GLN A 331 -1.05 -3.31 11.40
C GLN A 331 -1.52 -4.36 10.39
N MET A 332 -1.77 -3.92 9.14
CA MET A 332 -2.29 -4.79 8.09
C MET A 332 -1.26 -5.80 7.61
N VAL A 333 0.01 -5.43 7.47
CA VAL A 333 1.10 -6.32 7.05
C VAL A 333 1.93 -6.70 8.26
N ARG A 334 2.20 -7.99 8.42
CA ARG A 334 2.99 -8.55 9.50
C ARG A 334 4.12 -9.42 8.97
N TYR A 335 5.16 -9.54 9.76
CA TYR A 335 6.38 -10.28 9.46
C TYR A 335 6.66 -11.27 10.59
N ALA A 336 7.02 -12.50 10.25
CA ALA A 336 7.36 -13.54 11.22
C ALA A 336 8.55 -14.39 10.73
N GLY A 337 9.09 -15.19 11.65
CA GLY A 337 10.20 -16.10 11.36
C GLY A 337 11.46 -15.38 10.89
N LEU A 338 12.02 -15.77 9.72
CA LEU A 338 13.22 -15.15 9.14
C LEU A 338 13.00 -13.70 8.72
N TYR A 339 11.74 -13.27 8.50
CA TYR A 339 11.38 -11.90 8.15
C TYR A 339 11.03 -11.04 9.36
N ALA A 340 11.09 -11.57 10.59
CA ALA A 340 10.84 -10.79 11.80
C ALA A 340 11.90 -9.70 11.99
N ARG A 341 11.47 -8.44 12.01
CA ARG A 341 12.39 -7.27 12.03
C ARG A 341 13.33 -7.25 13.22
N ASN A 342 12.88 -7.70 14.40
CA ASN A 342 13.68 -7.78 15.63
C ASN A 342 14.75 -8.88 15.59
N LEU A 343 14.64 -9.85 14.68
CA LEU A 343 15.58 -10.96 14.51
C LEU A 343 16.54 -10.77 13.34
N LYS A 344 16.28 -9.84 12.43
CA LYS A 344 17.03 -9.64 11.20
C LYS A 344 18.55 -9.60 11.42
N HIS A 345 19.02 -8.76 12.34
CA HIS A 345 20.46 -8.62 12.63
C HIS A 345 21.10 -9.89 13.22
N LYS A 346 20.33 -10.68 13.99
CA LYS A 346 20.82 -11.92 14.62
C LYS A 346 20.87 -13.09 13.64
N ILE A 347 19.90 -13.14 12.72
CA ILE A 347 19.72 -14.26 11.79
C ILE A 347 20.52 -14.04 10.49
N ALA A 348 20.75 -12.81 10.07
CA ALA A 348 21.40 -12.51 8.79
C ALA A 348 22.77 -13.20 8.60
N PRO A 349 23.71 -13.22 9.57
CA PRO A 349 24.98 -13.92 9.38
C PRO A 349 24.81 -15.44 9.22
N ILE A 350 23.92 -16.04 10.01
CA ILE A 350 23.63 -17.49 9.99
C ILE A 350 22.98 -17.85 8.66
N LEU A 351 22.04 -17.06 8.22
CA LEU A 351 21.31 -17.24 6.98
C LEU A 351 22.23 -17.13 5.76
N LEU A 352 23.09 -16.11 5.72
CA LEU A 352 24.08 -15.95 4.67
C LEU A 352 25.01 -17.16 4.58
N ALA A 353 25.57 -17.63 5.70
CA ALA A 353 26.42 -18.82 5.73
C ALA A 353 25.69 -20.09 5.27
N ALA A 354 24.41 -20.27 5.67
CA ALA A 354 23.61 -21.43 5.25
C ALA A 354 23.29 -21.41 3.75
N LEU A 355 22.95 -20.23 3.21
CA LEU A 355 22.66 -20.05 1.77
C LEU A 355 23.94 -20.17 0.93
N GLU A 356 25.09 -19.73 1.44
CA GLU A 356 26.37 -19.88 0.79
C GLU A 356 26.81 -21.34 0.73
N ALA A 357 26.59 -22.11 1.80
CA ALA A 357 26.81 -23.56 1.80
C ALA A 357 25.88 -24.27 0.81
N LEU A 358 24.63 -23.84 0.68
CA LEU A 358 23.68 -24.35 -0.32
C LEU A 358 24.14 -24.06 -1.75
N ARG A 359 24.68 -22.84 -2.01
CA ARG A 359 25.22 -22.45 -3.32
C ARG A 359 26.39 -23.31 -3.76
N LEU A 360 27.28 -23.67 -2.84
CA LEU A 360 28.41 -24.54 -3.16
C LEU A 360 27.94 -25.92 -3.62
N GLN A 361 26.76 -26.37 -3.19
CA GLN A 361 26.12 -27.61 -3.65
C GLN A 361 25.31 -27.40 -4.96
N PHE A 362 24.80 -26.19 -5.21
CA PHE A 362 23.95 -25.86 -6.37
C PHE A 362 24.39 -24.52 -7.01
N PRO A 363 25.30 -24.55 -8.02
CA PRO A 363 25.95 -23.34 -8.56
C PRO A 363 25.04 -22.35 -9.30
N LEU A 364 23.74 -22.63 -9.41
CA LEU A 364 22.74 -21.73 -10.04
C LEU A 364 22.21 -20.60 -9.12
N PHE A 365 22.60 -20.56 -7.85
CA PHE A 365 22.19 -19.51 -6.90
C PHE A 365 23.14 -18.31 -6.95
N ASP A 366 22.65 -17.16 -7.33
CA ASP A 366 23.39 -15.90 -7.32
C ASP A 366 23.20 -15.14 -5.98
N ILE A 367 24.21 -15.22 -5.10
CA ILE A 367 24.21 -14.60 -3.76
C ILE A 367 24.47 -13.08 -3.81
N GLN A 368 25.07 -12.55 -4.89
CA GLN A 368 25.35 -11.11 -4.96
C GLN A 368 24.06 -10.27 -4.94
N SER A 369 22.93 -10.86 -5.38
CA SER A 369 21.61 -10.20 -5.29
C SER A 369 21.05 -10.12 -3.86
N LEU A 370 21.53 -10.93 -2.90
CA LEU A 370 21.09 -10.92 -1.50
C LEU A 370 21.56 -9.67 -0.71
N LEU A 371 22.55 -8.97 -1.24
CA LEU A 371 23.15 -7.78 -0.62
C LEU A 371 22.70 -6.47 -1.30
N VAL A 372 21.62 -6.49 -2.08
CA VAL A 372 21.07 -5.26 -2.66
C VAL A 372 20.64 -4.35 -1.52
N THR A 373 21.51 -3.41 -1.18
CA THR A 373 21.17 -2.28 -0.32
C THR A 373 20.14 -1.44 -1.07
N ALA A 374 18.90 -1.35 -0.56
CA ALA A 374 17.94 -0.42 -1.10
C ALA A 374 18.52 0.98 -1.01
N GLU A 375 18.72 1.62 -2.14
CA GLU A 375 18.87 3.06 -2.15
C GLU A 375 17.58 3.65 -1.58
N HIS A 376 17.69 4.40 -0.48
CA HIS A 376 16.56 5.11 0.09
C HIS A 376 16.13 6.20 -0.89
N LEU A 377 15.17 5.86 -1.75
CA LEU A 377 14.61 6.80 -2.71
C LEU A 377 14.05 8.03 -1.97
N THR A 378 14.45 9.21 -2.41
CA THR A 378 13.87 10.48 -1.95
C THR A 378 12.40 10.56 -2.36
N TRP A 379 11.62 11.46 -1.76
CA TRP A 379 10.24 11.71 -2.15
C TRP A 379 10.10 12.01 -3.67
N ARG A 380 11.02 12.77 -4.24
CA ARG A 380 11.07 13.10 -5.68
C ARG A 380 11.21 11.85 -6.55
N GLU A 381 12.14 10.98 -6.20
CA GLU A 381 12.39 9.72 -6.91
C GLU A 381 11.22 8.75 -6.79
N ARG A 382 10.59 8.67 -5.62
CA ARG A 382 9.40 7.84 -5.39
C ARG A 382 8.22 8.30 -6.27
N ILE A 383 7.99 9.61 -6.39
CA ILE A 383 6.95 10.15 -7.28
C ILE A 383 7.29 9.86 -8.75
N LYS A 384 8.55 10.07 -9.15
CA LYS A 384 9.00 9.79 -10.51
C LYS A 384 8.84 8.32 -10.87
N SER A 385 9.22 7.41 -9.99
CA SER A 385 9.06 5.96 -10.17
C SER A 385 7.59 5.53 -10.25
N SER A 386 6.72 6.05 -9.36
CA SER A 386 5.32 5.62 -9.28
C SER A 386 4.40 6.24 -10.34
N PHE A 387 4.70 7.45 -10.81
CA PHE A 387 3.81 8.23 -11.67
C PHE A 387 4.45 8.70 -12.98
N GLY A 388 5.74 8.44 -13.21
CA GLY A 388 6.42 8.71 -14.46
C GLY A 388 6.76 10.18 -14.74
N TYR A 389 6.56 11.11 -13.77
CA TYR A 389 6.89 12.53 -13.92
C TYR A 389 7.74 13.03 -12.74
N ASP A 390 8.57 14.04 -13.00
CA ASP A 390 9.36 14.71 -11.98
C ASP A 390 8.57 15.86 -11.34
N PRO A 391 8.18 15.78 -10.04
CA PRO A 391 7.34 16.80 -9.41
C PRO A 391 8.05 18.14 -9.22
N LEU A 392 9.38 18.18 -9.32
CA LEU A 392 10.19 19.37 -9.10
C LEU A 392 10.82 19.92 -10.38
N LEU A 393 10.43 19.45 -11.55
CA LEU A 393 10.89 20.01 -12.82
C LEU A 393 9.97 21.14 -13.25
N CYS A 394 10.53 22.32 -13.52
CA CYS A 394 9.75 23.45 -14.02
C CYS A 394 9.22 23.17 -15.42
N PRO A 395 7.89 23.18 -15.66
CA PRO A 395 7.31 22.89 -16.97
C PRO A 395 7.59 23.95 -18.03
N ARG A 396 8.05 25.17 -17.62
CA ARG A 396 8.35 26.28 -18.54
C ARG A 396 9.80 26.28 -19.04
N CYS A 397 10.75 25.98 -18.16
CA CYS A 397 12.18 26.13 -18.49
C CYS A 397 13.05 24.93 -18.12
N GLY A 398 12.47 23.84 -17.62
CA GLY A 398 13.20 22.61 -17.27
C GLY A 398 14.13 22.71 -16.06
N ARG A 399 14.20 23.84 -15.36
CA ARG A 399 15.05 23.96 -14.14
C ARG A 399 14.35 23.33 -12.94
N THR A 400 15.13 22.88 -11.96
CA THR A 400 14.61 22.37 -10.71
C THR A 400 13.95 23.49 -9.91
N LEU A 401 12.76 23.22 -9.41
CA LEU A 401 11.97 24.10 -8.56
C LEU A 401 12.52 24.10 -7.13
N GLU A 402 12.54 25.25 -6.47
CA GLU A 402 12.99 25.43 -5.08
C GLU A 402 11.80 25.56 -4.14
N LEU A 403 11.83 24.83 -3.01
CA LEU A 403 10.80 24.91 -1.97
C LEU A 403 10.83 26.30 -1.32
N VAL A 404 9.68 26.97 -1.26
CA VAL A 404 9.57 28.31 -0.69
C VAL A 404 8.57 28.42 0.44
N GLU A 405 7.64 27.46 0.56
CA GLU A 405 6.61 27.51 1.59
C GLU A 405 6.03 26.11 1.86
N ILE A 406 5.70 25.86 3.13
CA ILE A 406 4.85 24.75 3.55
C ILE A 406 3.68 25.34 4.36
N TRP A 407 2.47 25.06 3.92
CA TRP A 407 1.24 25.52 4.56
C TRP A 407 0.34 24.33 4.93
N GLU A 408 -0.20 24.37 6.15
CA GLU A 408 -1.22 23.42 6.64
C GLU A 408 -2.40 24.14 7.27
N PRO A 409 -3.67 23.69 7.08
CA PRO A 409 -4.86 24.37 7.58
C PRO A 409 -4.86 24.63 9.09
N LYS A 410 -4.37 23.66 9.87
CA LYS A 410 -4.36 23.73 11.35
C LYS A 410 -3.20 24.51 11.94
N ARG A 411 -2.09 24.63 11.20
CA ARG A 411 -0.82 25.20 11.69
C ARG A 411 -0.41 26.46 10.96
N GLY A 412 -1.10 26.79 9.86
CA GLY A 412 -0.72 27.90 9.00
C GLY A 412 0.61 27.64 8.26
N HIS A 413 1.43 28.67 8.17
CA HIS A 413 2.73 28.56 7.49
C HIS A 413 3.78 27.97 8.44
N ILE A 414 4.12 26.69 8.23
CA ILE A 414 5.05 25.94 9.11
C ILE A 414 6.50 26.30 8.84
N TRP A 415 6.86 26.49 7.57
CA TRP A 415 8.27 26.60 7.17
C TRP A 415 8.66 27.99 6.65
N MET A 416 7.69 28.82 6.29
CA MET A 416 7.92 30.10 5.64
C MET A 416 8.45 31.19 6.55
N LYS A 417 8.27 31.07 7.87
CA LYS A 417 8.56 32.17 8.81
C LYS A 417 10.02 32.65 8.76
N ARG A 418 10.99 31.76 8.62
CA ARG A 418 12.43 32.13 8.50
C ARG A 418 12.82 32.61 7.11
N TRP A 419 12.32 31.99 6.05
CA TRP A 419 12.74 32.32 4.68
C TRP A 419 12.06 33.57 4.14
N LEU A 420 10.78 33.79 4.42
CA LEU A 420 10.08 35.01 4.01
C LEU A 420 10.51 36.24 4.82
N GLU A 421 10.76 36.11 6.11
CA GLU A 421 11.35 37.19 6.88
C GLU A 421 12.72 37.59 6.28
N THR A 422 13.56 36.60 5.97
CA THR A 422 14.86 36.86 5.32
C THR A 422 14.68 37.40 3.90
N HIS A 423 13.71 36.91 3.13
CA HIS A 423 13.48 37.39 1.76
C HIS A 423 12.76 38.74 1.72
N ARG A 424 11.80 38.98 2.64
CA ARG A 424 11.17 40.29 2.84
C ARG A 424 12.21 41.33 3.31
N LEU A 425 13.07 40.98 4.26
CA LEU A 425 14.16 41.83 4.72
C LEU A 425 15.15 42.09 3.60
N ARG A 426 15.55 41.08 2.82
CA ARG A 426 16.42 41.23 1.65
C ARG A 426 15.79 42.04 0.52
N LYS A 427 14.47 41.86 0.33
CA LYS A 427 13.72 42.66 -0.65
C LYS A 427 13.57 44.11 -0.17
N ALA A 428 13.16 44.32 1.07
CA ALA A 428 13.06 45.66 1.67
C ALA A 428 14.42 46.36 1.69
N ALA A 429 15.52 45.66 2.02
CA ALA A 429 16.86 46.20 1.95
C ALA A 429 17.28 46.56 0.52
N ARG A 430 16.94 45.72 -0.48
CA ARG A 430 17.20 46.05 -1.91
C ARG A 430 16.40 47.23 -2.40
N ASP A 431 15.13 47.33 -2.01
CA ASP A 431 14.27 48.42 -2.38
C ASP A 431 14.68 49.72 -1.71
N ALA A 432 15.07 49.67 -0.43
CA ALA A 432 15.68 50.80 0.28
C ALA A 432 17.03 51.25 -0.34
N MET A 433 17.88 50.28 -0.72
CA MET A 433 19.13 50.55 -1.43
C MET A 433 18.89 51.22 -2.79
N ARG A 434 17.89 50.76 -3.57
CA ARG A 434 17.51 51.40 -4.84
C ARG A 434 17.01 52.86 -4.63
N GLN A 435 16.22 53.10 -3.58
CA GLN A 435 15.74 54.43 -3.24
C GLN A 435 16.91 55.36 -2.81
N LEU A 436 17.84 54.87 -2.00
CA LEU A 436 19.05 55.59 -1.61
C LEU A 436 19.95 55.87 -2.79
N GLN A 437 20.10 54.94 -3.73
CA GLN A 437 20.86 55.10 -4.97
C GLN A 437 20.24 56.20 -5.87
N GLN A 438 18.90 56.25 -5.92
CA GLN A 438 18.20 57.30 -6.70
C GLN A 438 18.24 58.65 -6.03
N ALA A 439 18.17 58.73 -4.67
CA ALA A 439 18.16 59.96 -3.92
C ALA A 439 19.57 60.55 -3.69
N HIS A 440 20.59 59.75 -3.54
CA HIS A 440 21.97 60.16 -3.22
C HIS A 440 23.02 59.32 -3.94
N PRO A 441 23.24 59.49 -5.24
CA PRO A 441 24.15 58.65 -6.03
C PRO A 441 25.57 58.60 -5.52
N ALA A 442 26.11 59.72 -5.00
CA ALA A 442 27.49 59.83 -4.49
C ALA A 442 27.68 59.10 -3.12
N ARG A 443 26.65 59.03 -2.28
CA ARG A 443 26.71 58.36 -0.97
C ARG A 443 26.52 56.85 -1.09
N TYR A 444 25.90 56.37 -2.17
CA TYR A 444 25.67 54.96 -2.39
C TYR A 444 26.97 54.19 -2.65
N GLN A 445 27.92 54.76 -3.33
CA GLN A 445 29.22 54.13 -3.56
C GLN A 445 29.98 53.83 -2.25
N GLN A 446 29.83 54.65 -1.20
CA GLN A 446 30.46 54.41 0.10
C GLN A 446 29.75 53.30 0.93
N LEU A 447 28.42 53.14 0.78
CA LEU A 447 27.66 52.12 1.52
C LEU A 447 27.75 50.73 0.86
N ALA A 448 27.89 50.67 -0.47
CA ALA A 448 28.06 49.40 -1.19
C ALA A 448 29.39 48.71 -0.82
N PHE A 449 30.43 49.47 -0.56
CA PHE A 449 31.74 48.90 -0.18
C PHE A 449 31.76 48.21 1.19
N ASN A 450 30.84 48.55 2.09
CA ASN A 450 30.74 47.97 3.44
C ASN A 450 29.82 46.73 3.53
N PHE A 451 29.05 46.41 2.49
CA PHE A 451 28.11 45.27 2.50
C PHE A 451 28.64 44.05 1.75
N ASP A 452 29.63 44.20 0.87
CA ASP A 452 30.25 43.07 0.16
C ASP A 452 31.43 42.43 0.91
N SER A 453 31.77 42.96 2.10
CA SER A 453 32.88 42.50 2.93
C SER A 453 32.45 41.80 4.25
N SER A 454 31.18 41.33 4.36
CA SER A 454 30.72 40.58 5.54
C SER A 454 30.01 39.28 5.16
#